data_a4b7c06220331e48308dd83bc41b99d0
#
_entry.id   a4b7c06220331e48308dd83bc41b99d0
#
_cell.length_a   1.000
_cell.length_b   1.000
_cell.length_c   1.000
_cell.angle_alpha   90.00
_cell.angle_beta   90.00
_cell.angle_gamma   90.00
#
_symmetry.space_group_name_H-M   'P 1'
#
loop_
_entity.id
_entity.type
_entity.pdbx_description
1 polymer ?
#
loop_
_entity_poly.entity_id
_entity_poly.type
_entity_poly.pdbx_seq_one_letter_code
_entity_poly.pdbx_strand_id
1 'polypeptide(L)'
;MPVSETSLRVRYAETDRMGVVYYANYLVWFEVARADLLRSLGWTYREMEESGISLPVIEAHCEYKAPARYDDEIVIRTEGWMRSPVRMEFAYRVSRRADGIVSAAGTTMHAAIGRDGRPCRLPDRIRRVFQE
;
A
#
# COMPACT_ATOMS: atom_id res chain seq x y z
N MET A 1 7.72 13.70 -2.32
CA MET A 1 7.31 12.33 -1.93
C MET A 1 6.84 11.56 -3.14
N PRO A 2 7.31 10.33 -3.33
CA PRO A 2 6.77 9.50 -4.41
C PRO A 2 5.28 9.22 -4.24
N VAL A 3 4.56 9.30 -5.35
CA VAL A 3 3.12 9.09 -5.41
C VAL A 3 2.82 8.21 -6.61
N SER A 4 1.86 7.30 -6.48
CA SER A 4 1.34 6.55 -7.62
C SER A 4 -0.17 6.37 -7.48
N GLU A 5 -0.80 6.03 -8.59
CA GLU A 5 -2.21 5.64 -8.62
C GLU A 5 -2.33 4.24 -9.18
N THR A 6 -3.14 3.43 -8.52
CA THR A 6 -3.45 2.07 -8.93
C THR A 6 -4.94 1.97 -9.15
N SER A 7 -5.36 1.43 -10.29
CA SER A 7 -6.77 1.18 -10.57
C SER A 7 -7.04 -0.31 -10.45
N LEU A 8 -8.17 -0.65 -9.87
CA LEU A 8 -8.66 -2.02 -9.87
C LEU A 8 -10.20 -2.03 -9.87
N ARG A 9 -10.76 -3.17 -10.17
CA ARG A 9 -12.19 -3.35 -10.17
C ARG A 9 -12.57 -4.31 -9.06
N VAL A 10 -13.59 -3.96 -8.28
CA VAL A 10 -14.05 -4.81 -7.17
C VAL A 10 -14.57 -6.12 -7.70
N ARG A 11 -14.04 -7.25 -7.21
CA ARG A 11 -14.48 -8.58 -7.59
C ARG A 11 -15.63 -9.05 -6.69
N TYR A 12 -16.47 -9.92 -7.21
CA TYR A 12 -17.55 -10.50 -6.42
C TYR A 12 -17.01 -11.16 -5.14
N ALA A 13 -15.88 -11.88 -5.25
CA ALA A 13 -15.26 -12.56 -4.13
C ALA A 13 -14.79 -11.61 -3.01
N GLU A 14 -14.72 -10.32 -3.28
CA GLU A 14 -14.27 -9.34 -2.30
C GLU A 14 -15.43 -8.73 -1.50
N THR A 15 -16.68 -9.08 -1.84
CA THR A 15 -17.85 -8.55 -1.17
C THR A 15 -18.34 -9.48 -0.07
N ASP A 16 -19.08 -8.93 0.88
CA ASP A 16 -19.69 -9.67 1.97
C ASP A 16 -21.21 -9.79 1.77
N ARG A 17 -21.91 -10.35 2.77
CA ARG A 17 -23.35 -10.55 2.69
C ARG A 17 -24.16 -9.24 2.61
N MET A 18 -23.59 -8.12 3.02
CA MET A 18 -24.24 -6.82 2.90
C MET A 18 -24.08 -6.24 1.49
N GLY A 19 -23.36 -6.93 0.60
CA GLY A 19 -23.16 -6.48 -0.77
C GLY A 19 -22.10 -5.40 -0.90
N VAL A 20 -21.28 -5.19 0.11
CA VAL A 20 -20.19 -4.21 0.10
C VAL A 20 -18.86 -4.93 0.26
N VAL A 21 -17.79 -4.25 -0.12
CA VAL A 21 -16.45 -4.81 0.03
C VAL A 21 -16.20 -5.13 1.50
N TYR A 22 -15.77 -6.40 1.73
CA TYR A 22 -15.40 -6.84 3.07
C TYR A 22 -14.20 -6.03 3.57
N TYR A 23 -14.29 -5.52 4.78
CA TYR A 23 -13.35 -4.51 5.28
C TYR A 23 -11.88 -4.93 5.20
N ALA A 24 -11.58 -6.21 5.39
CA ALA A 24 -10.20 -6.70 5.37
C ALA A 24 -9.57 -6.60 3.98
N ASN A 25 -10.36 -6.57 2.92
CA ASN A 25 -9.85 -6.49 1.56
C ASN A 25 -9.17 -5.15 1.27
N TYR A 26 -9.49 -4.10 2.00
CA TYR A 26 -8.81 -2.81 1.83
C TYR A 26 -7.32 -2.93 2.17
N LEU A 27 -6.96 -3.76 3.15
CA LEU A 27 -5.56 -3.99 3.49
C LEU A 27 -4.83 -4.74 2.38
N VAL A 28 -5.51 -5.68 1.71
CA VAL A 28 -4.97 -6.37 0.54
C VAL A 28 -4.74 -5.37 -0.61
N TRP A 29 -5.68 -4.46 -0.82
CA TRP A 29 -5.56 -3.43 -1.85
C TRP A 29 -4.41 -2.47 -1.56
N PHE A 30 -4.18 -2.15 -0.29
CA PHE A 30 -3.02 -1.35 0.11
C PHE A 30 -1.71 -2.04 -0.30
N GLU A 31 -1.63 -3.36 -0.15
CA GLU A 31 -0.47 -4.12 -0.60
C GLU A 31 -0.26 -4.02 -2.11
N VAL A 32 -1.33 -4.19 -2.89
CA VAL A 32 -1.27 -4.05 -4.35
C VAL A 32 -0.78 -2.66 -4.73
N ALA A 33 -1.31 -1.64 -4.07
CA ALA A 33 -0.99 -0.25 -4.39
C ALA A 33 0.46 0.11 -4.04
N ARG A 34 0.97 -0.31 -2.87
CA ARG A 34 2.37 -0.01 -2.53
C ARG A 34 3.34 -0.80 -3.40
N ALA A 35 2.99 -2.02 -3.82
CA ALA A 35 3.81 -2.78 -4.75
C ALA A 35 3.91 -2.05 -6.09
N ASP A 36 2.82 -1.46 -6.57
CA ASP A 36 2.82 -0.66 -7.79
C ASP A 36 3.70 0.58 -7.65
N LEU A 37 3.64 1.26 -6.49
CA LEU A 37 4.49 2.42 -6.24
C LEU A 37 5.96 2.04 -6.32
N LEU A 38 6.36 0.98 -5.63
CA LEU A 38 7.75 0.52 -5.64
C LEU A 38 8.18 0.10 -7.05
N ARG A 39 7.32 -0.61 -7.78
CA ARG A 39 7.61 -1.02 -9.14
C ARG A 39 7.80 0.18 -10.07
N SER A 40 6.99 1.23 -9.88
CA SER A 40 7.11 2.46 -10.69
C SER A 40 8.44 3.17 -10.45
N LEU A 41 9.06 2.95 -9.30
CA LEU A 41 10.38 3.48 -8.95
C LEU A 41 11.52 2.54 -9.37
N GLY A 42 11.19 1.44 -10.05
CA GLY A 42 12.17 0.49 -10.55
C GLY A 42 12.63 -0.53 -9.52
N TRP A 43 11.87 -0.73 -8.44
CA TRP A 43 12.24 -1.69 -7.41
C TRP A 43 11.06 -2.54 -6.97
N THR A 44 11.05 -3.81 -7.32
CA THR A 44 9.97 -4.73 -6.99
C THR A 44 10.23 -5.39 -5.64
N TYR A 45 9.17 -5.89 -5.00
CA TYR A 45 9.32 -6.72 -3.80
C TYR A 45 10.21 -7.92 -4.03
N ARG A 46 10.12 -8.51 -5.23
CA ARG A 46 10.97 -9.65 -5.60
C ARG A 46 12.45 -9.28 -5.56
N GLU A 47 12.82 -8.14 -6.14
CA GLU A 47 14.20 -7.65 -6.12
C GLU A 47 14.66 -7.37 -4.70
N MET A 48 13.77 -6.80 -3.88
CA MET A 48 14.05 -6.51 -2.48
C MET A 48 14.33 -7.81 -1.71
N GLU A 49 13.49 -8.82 -1.87
CA GLU A 49 13.68 -10.12 -1.22
C GLU A 49 14.97 -10.80 -1.68
N GLU A 50 15.28 -10.72 -2.96
CA GLU A 50 16.54 -11.26 -3.50
C GLU A 50 17.75 -10.56 -2.88
N SER A 51 17.63 -9.28 -2.55
CA SER A 51 18.69 -8.54 -1.86
C SER A 51 18.80 -8.88 -0.37
N GLY A 52 17.85 -9.64 0.15
CA GLY A 52 17.84 -10.06 1.55
C GLY A 52 17.09 -9.13 2.48
N ILE A 53 16.34 -8.17 1.92
CA ILE A 53 15.57 -7.21 2.70
C ILE A 53 14.09 -7.50 2.54
N SER A 54 13.33 -7.48 3.64
CA SER A 54 11.89 -7.56 3.62
C SER A 54 11.29 -6.36 4.34
N LEU A 55 10.03 -6.04 4.00
CA LEU A 55 9.31 -4.89 4.57
C LEU A 55 7.99 -5.35 5.20
N PRO A 56 8.04 -6.10 6.29
CA PRO A 56 6.80 -6.50 6.97
C PRO A 56 6.04 -5.28 7.47
N VAL A 57 4.73 -5.42 7.51
CA VAL A 57 3.85 -4.42 8.12
C VAL A 57 3.98 -4.54 9.64
N ILE A 58 4.26 -3.45 10.32
CA ILE A 58 4.30 -3.41 11.79
C ILE A 58 3.12 -2.66 12.38
N GLU A 59 2.45 -1.82 11.59
CA GLU A 59 1.21 -1.15 11.97
C GLU A 59 0.36 -0.94 10.73
N ALA A 60 -0.95 -1.10 10.87
CA ALA A 60 -1.90 -0.82 9.81
C ALA A 60 -3.09 -0.09 10.39
N HIS A 61 -3.56 0.93 9.68
CA HIS A 61 -4.73 1.70 10.06
C HIS A 61 -5.60 1.91 8.83
N CYS A 62 -6.91 1.75 8.97
CA CYS A 62 -7.85 1.99 7.88
C CYS A 62 -9.13 2.58 8.43
N GLU A 63 -9.56 3.70 7.86
CA GLU A 63 -10.85 4.31 8.14
C GLU A 63 -11.77 4.06 6.95
N TYR A 64 -12.97 3.58 7.23
CA TYR A 64 -13.97 3.24 6.23
C TYR A 64 -14.99 4.38 6.18
N LYS A 65 -15.14 4.99 5.00
CA LYS A 65 -15.91 6.22 4.85
C LYS A 65 -17.19 6.03 4.04
N ALA A 66 -17.12 5.25 2.96
CA ALA A 66 -18.27 4.95 2.12
C ALA A 66 -18.09 3.56 1.52
N PRO A 67 -19.17 2.80 1.32
CA PRO A 67 -19.04 1.45 0.79
C PRO A 67 -18.62 1.45 -0.68
N ALA A 68 -17.80 0.47 -1.04
CA ALA A 68 -17.56 0.10 -2.41
C ALA A 68 -18.28 -1.22 -2.67
N ARG A 69 -18.75 -1.43 -3.89
CA ARG A 69 -19.61 -2.56 -4.25
C ARG A 69 -19.00 -3.34 -5.41
N TYR A 70 -19.54 -4.51 -5.64
CA TYR A 70 -19.13 -5.36 -6.76
C TYR A 70 -19.10 -4.54 -8.06
N ASP A 71 -18.05 -4.74 -8.82
CA ASP A 71 -17.80 -4.16 -10.13
C ASP A 71 -17.51 -2.65 -10.14
N ASP A 72 -17.48 -2.01 -8.99
CA ASP A 72 -16.99 -0.62 -8.91
C ASP A 72 -15.54 -0.56 -9.35
N GLU A 73 -15.22 0.44 -10.17
CA GLU A 73 -13.83 0.75 -10.45
C GLU A 73 -13.31 1.68 -9.36
N ILE A 74 -12.19 1.33 -8.75
CA ILE A 74 -11.58 2.13 -7.69
C ILE A 74 -10.19 2.57 -8.10
N VAL A 75 -9.79 3.71 -7.55
CA VAL A 75 -8.46 4.27 -7.71
C VAL A 75 -7.85 4.41 -6.34
N ILE A 76 -6.64 3.89 -6.16
CA ILE A 76 -5.90 4.01 -4.91
C ILE A 76 -4.72 4.93 -5.15
N ARG A 77 -4.73 6.09 -4.49
CA ARG A 77 -3.59 6.98 -4.47
C ARG A 77 -2.70 6.60 -3.31
N THR A 78 -1.43 6.36 -3.60
CA THR A 78 -0.45 5.90 -2.62
C THR A 78 0.71 6.88 -2.57
N GLU A 79 1.07 7.29 -1.37
CA GLU A 79 2.27 8.09 -1.09
C GLU A 79 3.15 7.30 -0.13
N GLY A 80 4.46 7.49 -0.25
CA GLY A 80 5.40 6.83 0.66
C GLY A 80 6.48 7.79 1.12
N TRP A 81 6.99 7.56 2.33
CA TRP A 81 8.10 8.35 2.88
C TRP A 81 8.85 7.55 3.95
N MET A 82 10.08 7.98 4.22
CA MET A 82 10.88 7.39 5.29
C MET A 82 10.49 8.01 6.63
N ARG A 83 10.33 7.18 7.65
CA ARG A 83 10.14 7.63 9.03
C ARG A 83 11.45 7.60 9.80
N SER A 84 12.34 6.71 9.42
CA SER A 84 13.69 6.58 9.96
C SER A 84 14.53 5.83 8.92
N PRO A 85 15.83 5.63 9.10
CA PRO A 85 16.64 4.86 8.15
C PRO A 85 16.19 3.41 7.97
N VAL A 86 15.38 2.88 8.92
CA VAL A 86 14.93 1.48 8.90
C VAL A 86 13.41 1.34 8.81
N ARG A 87 12.65 2.45 8.75
CA ARG A 87 11.18 2.41 8.71
C ARG A 87 10.62 3.25 7.58
N MET A 88 9.62 2.71 6.91
CA MET A 88 8.85 3.40 5.88
C MET A 88 7.38 3.47 6.27
N GLU A 89 6.72 4.52 5.83
CA GLU A 89 5.28 4.64 5.95
C GLU A 89 4.66 4.90 4.58
N PHE A 90 3.48 4.32 4.34
CA PHE A 90 2.67 4.58 3.16
C PHE A 90 1.30 5.09 3.60
N ALA A 91 0.75 6.03 2.84
CA ALA A 91 -0.62 6.49 3.01
C ALA A 91 -1.41 6.19 1.74
N TYR A 92 -2.66 5.78 1.92
CA TYR A 92 -3.53 5.34 0.84
C TYR A 92 -4.85 6.07 0.90
N ARG A 93 -5.38 6.43 -0.28
CA ARG A 93 -6.74 6.93 -0.42
C ARG A 93 -7.43 6.12 -1.50
N VAL A 94 -8.51 5.45 -1.11
CA VAL A 94 -9.30 4.62 -2.03
C VAL A 94 -10.55 5.40 -2.41
N SER A 95 -10.74 5.65 -3.71
CA SER A 95 -11.87 6.42 -4.22
C SER A 95 -12.59 5.63 -5.31
N ARG A 96 -13.90 5.82 -5.41
CA ARG A 96 -14.67 5.29 -6.55
C ARG A 96 -14.44 6.20 -7.74
N ARG A 97 -14.06 5.61 -8.88
CA ARG A 97 -13.77 6.42 -10.07
C ARG A 97 -15.00 7.15 -10.58
N ALA A 98 -16.18 6.53 -10.49
CA ALA A 98 -17.39 7.06 -11.07
C ALA A 98 -17.81 8.42 -10.48
N ASP A 99 -17.60 8.63 -9.17
CA ASP A 99 -18.06 9.84 -8.48
C ASP A 99 -17.00 10.50 -7.62
N GLY A 100 -15.81 9.92 -7.52
CA GLY A 100 -14.70 10.46 -6.73
C GLY A 100 -14.90 10.35 -5.22
N ILE A 101 -15.94 9.68 -4.76
CA ILE A 101 -16.19 9.53 -3.33
C ILE A 101 -15.11 8.65 -2.71
N VAL A 102 -14.53 9.13 -1.61
CA VAL A 102 -13.52 8.38 -0.87
C VAL A 102 -14.20 7.23 -0.12
N SER A 103 -13.83 6.01 -0.44
CA SER A 103 -14.35 4.80 0.17
C SER A 103 -13.61 4.47 1.47
N ALA A 104 -12.30 4.66 1.47
CA ALA A 104 -11.46 4.41 2.65
C ALA A 104 -10.17 5.19 2.54
N ALA A 105 -9.53 5.41 3.69
CA ALA A 105 -8.19 6.00 3.76
C ALA A 105 -7.43 5.30 4.86
N GLY A 106 -6.14 5.13 4.70
CA GLY A 106 -5.35 4.43 5.71
C GLY A 106 -3.86 4.61 5.54
N THR A 107 -3.13 3.98 6.45
CA THR A 107 -1.67 4.00 6.46
C THR A 107 -1.14 2.63 6.84
N THR A 108 0.07 2.33 6.38
CA THR A 108 0.83 1.18 6.87
C THR A 108 2.23 1.61 7.20
N MET A 109 2.74 1.09 8.32
CA MET A 109 4.12 1.30 8.74
C MET A 109 4.88 0.00 8.54
N HIS A 110 6.09 0.11 8.02
CA HIS A 110 6.93 -1.04 7.69
C HIS A 110 8.32 -0.88 8.32
N ALA A 111 8.87 -1.97 8.81
CA ALA A 111 10.27 -2.02 9.24
C ALA A 111 11.06 -2.80 8.19
N ALA A 112 12.21 -2.27 7.79
CA ALA A 112 13.13 -3.01 6.93
C ALA A 112 13.89 -4.04 7.77
N ILE A 113 13.86 -5.30 7.35
CA ILE A 113 14.45 -6.42 8.08
C ILE A 113 15.37 -7.17 7.14
N GLY A 114 16.58 -7.48 7.62
CA GLY A 114 17.56 -8.26 6.88
C GLY A 114 17.35 -9.76 7.05
N ARG A 115 18.24 -10.55 6.42
CA ARG A 115 18.17 -12.01 6.46
C ARG A 115 18.31 -12.58 7.87
N ASP A 116 18.96 -11.85 8.77
CA ASP A 116 19.14 -12.25 10.17
C ASP A 116 17.90 -11.94 11.03
N GLY A 117 16.85 -11.39 10.45
CA GLY A 117 15.64 -11.01 11.17
C GLY A 117 15.76 -9.71 11.97
N ARG A 118 16.83 -8.96 11.81
CA ARG A 118 17.05 -7.71 12.53
C ARG A 118 16.76 -6.51 11.63
N PRO A 119 16.39 -5.36 12.23
CA PRO A 119 16.23 -4.14 11.46
C PRO A 119 17.49 -3.81 10.68
N CYS A 120 17.34 -3.37 9.45
CA CYS A 120 18.43 -2.93 8.61
C CYS A 120 18.01 -1.70 7.83
N ARG A 121 18.99 -0.97 7.30
CA ARG A 121 18.72 0.20 6.48
C ARG A 121 18.28 -0.26 5.10
N LEU A 122 17.31 0.46 4.53
CA LEU A 122 16.98 0.30 3.13
C LEU A 122 18.15 0.76 2.26
N PRO A 123 18.27 0.23 1.03
CA PRO A 123 19.31 0.69 0.11
C PRO A 123 19.26 2.21 -0.08
N ASP A 124 20.42 2.82 -0.25
CA ASP A 124 20.54 4.28 -0.38
C ASP A 124 19.66 4.83 -1.49
N ARG A 125 19.55 4.12 -2.61
CA ARG A 125 18.72 4.54 -3.74
C ARG A 125 17.27 4.73 -3.31
N ILE A 126 16.74 3.80 -2.54
CA ILE A 126 15.35 3.83 -2.08
C ILE A 126 15.18 4.91 -1.00
N ARG A 127 16.08 4.96 -0.03
CA ARG A 127 16.00 5.99 1.02
C ARG A 127 15.99 7.40 0.43
N ARG A 128 16.83 7.66 -0.56
CA ARG A 128 16.90 8.99 -1.18
C ARG A 128 15.60 9.38 -1.86
N VAL A 129 14.94 8.43 -2.52
CA VAL A 129 13.68 8.68 -3.21
C VAL A 129 12.57 9.02 -2.21
N PHE A 130 12.55 8.35 -1.06
CA PHE A 130 11.46 8.46 -0.08
C PHE A 130 11.75 9.48 1.05
N GLN A 131 12.91 10.09 1.08
CA GLN A 131 13.26 11.06 2.13
C GLN A 131 12.71 12.46 1.91
N GLU A 132 12.21 12.74 0.75
CA GLU A 132 11.69 14.08 0.41
C GLU A 132 10.27 14.32 0.94
#